data_fe05a3c9305d0d4d36a9338c931a2e1a
#
_entry.id   fe05a3c9305d0d4d36a9338c931a2e1a
#
_cell.length_a   1.000
_cell.length_b   1.000
_cell.length_c   1.000
_cell.angle_alpha   90.00
_cell.angle_beta   90.00
_cell.angle_gamma   90.00
#
_symmetry.space_group_name_H-M   'P 1'
#
loop_
_entity.id
_entity.type
_entity.pdbx_description
1 polymer ?
#
loop_
_entity_poly.entity_id
_entity_poly.type
_entity_poly.pdbx_seq_one_letter_code
_entity_poly.pdbx_strand_id
1 'polypeptide(L)'
;SQGKIVLAYVSTRWGARYFDRNDCLMRSGSPSENCQMDSGTYSFLLDGAVTTETTQYIQADIDNYYNWYSPSGIFLDEGPTVWEDTIGEVTQEKCQDVEAHFAWLANYVRERDFGAVVAINPGTKTCESYLDYFDIIANFEGFASTYKDNWADYAQAWTANYPASRFWHIVHDAAGADLSNLVTKAAQRNAGWVDVTDTHYGLLPTYLPAEAALVH
;
A
#
# COMPACT_ATOMS: atom_id res chain seq x y z
N SER A 1 11.62 24.03 -3.93
CA SER A 1 11.04 22.80 -3.37
C SER A 1 12.12 22.06 -2.59
N GLN A 2 11.87 21.69 -1.35
CA GLN A 2 12.85 21.03 -0.46
C GLN A 2 12.94 19.52 -0.73
N GLY A 3 12.77 19.06 -1.97
CA GLY A 3 12.89 17.63 -2.32
C GLY A 3 11.82 16.72 -1.70
N LYS A 4 10.70 17.27 -1.21
CA LYS A 4 9.61 16.47 -0.65
C LYS A 4 8.86 15.77 -1.77
N ILE A 5 8.61 14.48 -1.60
CA ILE A 5 7.73 13.68 -2.44
C ILE A 5 6.34 13.73 -1.83
N VAL A 6 5.35 14.12 -2.63
CA VAL A 6 3.94 14.13 -2.23
C VAL A 6 3.22 13.08 -3.05
N LEU A 7 2.79 12.01 -2.42
CA LEU A 7 2.02 10.95 -3.05
C LEU A 7 0.53 11.16 -2.80
N ALA A 8 -0.28 11.02 -3.84
CA ALA A 8 -1.72 10.97 -3.69
C ALA A 8 -2.16 9.54 -3.37
N TYR A 9 -3.07 9.42 -2.41
CA TYR A 9 -3.60 8.14 -1.94
C TYR A 9 -4.72 7.64 -2.86
N VAL A 10 -4.59 6.44 -3.38
CA VAL A 10 -5.62 5.76 -4.15
C VAL A 10 -5.82 4.36 -3.58
N SER A 11 -6.97 4.13 -2.93
CA SER A 11 -7.36 2.79 -2.51
C SER A 11 -7.75 1.96 -3.72
N THR A 12 -7.19 0.79 -3.87
CA THR A 12 -7.60 -0.18 -4.90
C THR A 12 -8.62 -1.18 -4.36
N ARG A 13 -8.84 -1.18 -3.04
CA ARG A 13 -9.73 -2.11 -2.33
C ARG A 13 -9.53 -3.54 -2.77
N TRP A 14 -8.29 -3.99 -2.71
CA TRP A 14 -7.93 -5.36 -3.10
C TRP A 14 -8.36 -5.69 -4.54
N GLY A 15 -8.39 -4.67 -5.42
CA GLY A 15 -8.90 -4.79 -6.78
C GLY A 15 -10.43 -4.79 -6.89
N ALA A 16 -11.18 -4.81 -5.79
CA ALA A 16 -12.63 -4.88 -5.75
C ALA A 16 -13.33 -3.53 -5.56
N ARG A 17 -12.57 -2.43 -5.62
CA ARG A 17 -13.13 -1.10 -5.46
C ARG A 17 -14.26 -0.88 -6.47
N TYR A 18 -15.41 -0.47 -5.98
CA TYR A 18 -16.61 -0.14 -6.78
C TYR A 18 -17.41 -1.32 -7.31
N PHE A 19 -17.25 -2.50 -6.74
CA PHE A 19 -18.05 -3.64 -7.15
C PHE A 19 -19.46 -3.65 -6.58
N ASP A 20 -19.92 -2.53 -6.06
CA ASP A 20 -21.28 -2.43 -5.59
C ASP A 20 -22.13 -1.63 -6.54
N ARG A 21 -22.93 -2.34 -7.35
CA ARG A 21 -23.98 -1.75 -8.17
C ARG A 21 -25.06 -1.01 -7.38
N ASN A 22 -25.05 -1.14 -6.05
CA ASN A 22 -26.08 -0.59 -5.17
C ASN A 22 -25.63 0.67 -4.41
N ASP A 23 -24.60 1.35 -4.89
CA ASP A 23 -24.07 2.58 -4.24
C ASP A 23 -23.62 2.39 -2.77
N CYS A 24 -23.26 1.17 -2.36
CA CYS A 24 -22.63 0.88 -1.07
C CYS A 24 -21.28 1.54 -0.88
N LEU A 25 -20.81 2.17 -1.90
CA LEU A 25 -19.64 3.02 -1.84
C LEU A 25 -19.92 4.20 -0.95
N MET A 26 -18.99 4.38 -0.06
CA MET A 26 -18.91 5.41 0.96
C MET A 26 -19.20 6.86 0.49
N ARG A 27 -20.28 7.06 -0.26
CA ARG A 27 -20.81 8.40 -0.53
C ARG A 27 -21.46 9.03 0.68
N SER A 28 -21.81 8.25 1.69
CA SER A 28 -22.56 8.73 2.85
C SER A 28 -21.89 8.49 4.19
N GLY A 29 -20.68 7.96 4.24
CA GLY A 29 -19.99 7.71 5.51
C GLY A 29 -20.58 6.61 6.39
N SER A 30 -21.57 5.87 5.89
CA SER A 30 -22.12 4.70 6.59
C SER A 30 -22.39 3.60 5.58
N PRO A 31 -21.92 2.36 5.82
CA PRO A 31 -22.32 1.22 5.01
C PRO A 31 -23.83 1.04 5.14
N SER A 32 -24.55 0.90 4.03
CA SER A 32 -25.94 0.45 4.09
C SER A 32 -25.98 -0.98 4.63
N GLU A 33 -27.03 -1.35 5.33
CA GLU A 33 -27.21 -2.69 5.93
C GLU A 33 -27.11 -3.83 4.89
N ASN A 34 -27.17 -3.52 3.62
CA ASN A 34 -27.06 -4.46 2.49
C ASN A 34 -25.65 -4.52 1.88
N CYS A 35 -24.70 -3.75 2.38
CA CYS A 35 -23.30 -3.80 1.99
C CYS A 35 -22.56 -4.85 2.81
N GLN A 36 -22.97 -6.08 2.75
CA GLN A 36 -22.11 -7.17 3.18
C GLN A 36 -21.02 -7.33 2.13
N MET A 37 -19.77 -7.10 2.53
CA MET A 37 -18.63 -7.65 1.82
C MET A 37 -18.75 -9.17 1.93
N ASP A 38 -19.43 -9.75 0.98
CA ASP A 38 -19.52 -11.19 0.88
C ASP A 38 -18.15 -11.71 0.50
N SER A 39 -17.73 -12.80 1.14
CA SER A 39 -16.52 -13.55 0.74
C SER A 39 -16.52 -13.96 -0.74
N GLY A 40 -17.67 -13.85 -1.41
CA GLY A 40 -17.81 -13.95 -2.85
C GLY A 40 -17.15 -12.83 -3.66
N THR A 41 -16.82 -11.70 -3.05
CA THR A 41 -16.16 -10.60 -3.78
C THR A 41 -14.71 -10.95 -4.12
N TYR A 42 -14.03 -11.74 -3.28
CA TYR A 42 -12.72 -12.28 -3.58
C TYR A 42 -12.75 -13.31 -4.73
N SER A 43 -13.81 -14.12 -4.81
CA SER A 43 -13.95 -15.10 -5.90
C SER A 43 -14.10 -14.44 -7.27
N PHE A 44 -14.56 -13.21 -7.32
CA PHE A 44 -14.71 -12.47 -8.56
C PHE A 44 -13.37 -12.04 -9.19
N LEU A 45 -12.39 -11.77 -8.36
CA LEU A 45 -11.02 -11.48 -8.79
C LEU A 45 -10.26 -12.77 -9.11
N LEU A 46 -10.58 -13.88 -8.44
CA LEU A 46 -10.02 -15.21 -8.71
C LEU A 46 -10.42 -15.74 -10.09
N ASP A 47 -11.58 -15.37 -10.62
CA ASP A 47 -12.03 -15.73 -11.96
C ASP A 47 -11.37 -14.89 -13.09
N GLY A 48 -10.37 -14.08 -12.76
CA GLY A 48 -9.57 -13.34 -13.74
C GLY A 48 -10.28 -12.14 -14.38
N ALA A 49 -11.45 -11.78 -13.88
CA ALA A 49 -12.21 -10.67 -14.41
C ALA A 49 -12.05 -9.41 -13.54
N VAL A 50 -10.89 -8.78 -13.58
CA VAL A 50 -10.83 -7.33 -13.30
C VAL A 50 -11.74 -6.68 -14.34
N THR A 51 -12.92 -6.24 -13.92
CA THR A 51 -13.85 -5.66 -14.88
C THR A 51 -13.33 -4.29 -15.31
N THR A 52 -13.64 -3.95 -16.55
CA THR A 52 -13.40 -2.62 -17.11
C THR A 52 -13.91 -1.51 -16.19
N GLU A 53 -14.99 -1.75 -15.43
CA GLU A 53 -15.57 -0.80 -14.49
C GLU A 53 -14.64 -0.50 -13.28
N THR A 54 -14.08 -1.53 -12.62
CA THR A 54 -13.16 -1.32 -11.49
C THR A 54 -11.96 -0.48 -11.89
N THR A 55 -11.41 -0.80 -13.04
CA THR A 55 -10.26 -0.12 -13.62
C THR A 55 -10.56 1.36 -13.89
N GLN A 56 -11.74 1.66 -14.46
CA GLN A 56 -12.14 3.04 -14.77
C GLN A 56 -12.25 3.93 -13.53
N TYR A 57 -12.69 3.40 -12.40
CA TYR A 57 -12.80 4.20 -11.17
C TYR A 57 -11.44 4.51 -10.56
N ILE A 58 -10.53 3.55 -10.53
CA ILE A 58 -9.16 3.78 -10.06
C ILE A 58 -8.45 4.79 -10.97
N GLN A 59 -8.62 4.66 -12.29
CA GLN A 59 -8.10 5.63 -13.26
C GLN A 59 -8.67 7.02 -13.02
N ALA A 60 -9.99 7.14 -12.81
CA ALA A 60 -10.63 8.42 -12.56
C ALA A 60 -10.09 9.10 -11.30
N ASP A 61 -9.78 8.35 -10.25
CA ASP A 61 -9.16 8.91 -9.05
C ASP A 61 -7.73 9.39 -9.32
N ILE A 62 -6.94 8.60 -10.03
CA ILE A 62 -5.60 8.99 -10.45
C ILE A 62 -5.67 10.28 -11.29
N ASP A 63 -6.56 10.33 -12.28
CA ASP A 63 -6.75 11.50 -13.12
C ASP A 63 -7.16 12.74 -12.33
N ASN A 64 -8.08 12.58 -11.38
CA ASN A 64 -8.54 13.67 -10.53
C ASN A 64 -7.40 14.25 -9.68
N TYR A 65 -6.53 13.40 -9.13
CA TYR A 65 -5.39 13.89 -8.38
C TYR A 65 -4.41 14.69 -9.24
N TYR A 66 -4.09 14.23 -10.44
CA TYR A 66 -3.24 14.98 -11.35
C TYR A 66 -3.89 16.27 -11.85
N ASN A 67 -5.21 16.25 -12.10
CA ASN A 67 -5.93 17.43 -12.55
C ASN A 67 -6.05 18.51 -11.47
N TRP A 68 -6.12 18.11 -10.19
CA TRP A 68 -6.39 19.06 -9.11
C TRP A 68 -5.16 19.46 -8.32
N TYR A 69 -4.18 18.59 -8.15
CA TYR A 69 -3.11 18.77 -7.16
C TYR A 69 -1.69 18.62 -7.68
N SER A 70 -1.48 18.05 -8.85
CA SER A 70 -0.14 17.76 -9.41
C SER A 70 0.79 17.08 -8.39
N PRO A 71 0.43 15.91 -7.87
CA PRO A 71 1.27 15.18 -6.92
C PRO A 71 2.57 14.73 -7.56
N SER A 72 3.58 14.37 -6.74
CA SER A 72 4.82 13.75 -7.22
C SER A 72 4.64 12.30 -7.67
N GLY A 73 3.49 11.71 -7.38
CA GLY A 73 3.15 10.34 -7.73
C GLY A 73 1.93 9.83 -6.99
N ILE A 74 1.71 8.53 -7.08
CA ILE A 74 0.54 7.86 -6.51
C ILE A 74 0.98 6.76 -5.54
N PHE A 75 0.29 6.68 -4.41
CA PHE A 75 0.33 5.56 -3.47
C PHE A 75 -0.92 4.71 -3.69
N LEU A 76 -0.74 3.52 -4.25
CA LEU A 76 -1.78 2.52 -4.46
C LEU A 76 -1.89 1.68 -3.20
N ASP A 77 -2.94 1.87 -2.44
CA ASP A 77 -3.20 1.10 -1.22
C ASP A 77 -4.12 -0.09 -1.48
N GLU A 78 -4.07 -1.08 -0.58
CA GLU A 78 -4.86 -2.31 -0.69
C GLU A 78 -4.57 -3.07 -2.00
N GLY A 79 -3.30 -3.07 -2.42
CA GLY A 79 -2.85 -3.71 -3.65
C GLY A 79 -2.22 -5.09 -3.42
N PRO A 80 -3.03 -6.16 -3.24
CA PRO A 80 -2.52 -7.47 -2.84
C PRO A 80 -1.52 -8.03 -3.85
N THR A 81 -0.62 -8.87 -3.35
CA THR A 81 0.31 -9.63 -4.18
C THR A 81 -0.19 -11.03 -4.52
N VAL A 82 -1.20 -11.47 -3.79
CA VAL A 82 -1.89 -12.74 -4.00
C VAL A 82 -3.36 -12.55 -3.66
N TRP A 83 -4.24 -13.27 -4.35
CA TRP A 83 -5.69 -13.19 -4.10
C TRP A 83 -6.15 -13.92 -2.84
N GLU A 84 -5.37 -14.87 -2.35
CA GLU A 84 -5.70 -15.62 -1.15
C GLU A 84 -5.15 -14.92 0.10
N ASP A 85 -6.01 -14.76 1.11
CA ASP A 85 -5.63 -14.26 2.44
C ASP A 85 -4.82 -15.34 3.19
N THR A 86 -3.71 -15.72 2.61
CA THR A 86 -2.81 -16.67 3.24
C THR A 86 -1.60 -15.90 3.80
N ILE A 87 -1.54 -15.83 5.12
CA ILE A 87 -0.31 -15.55 5.90
C ILE A 87 0.79 -16.59 5.55
N GLY A 88 0.56 -17.38 4.52
CA GLY A 88 1.43 -18.42 4.00
C GLY A 88 2.54 -17.91 3.06
N GLU A 89 3.23 -18.83 2.46
CA GLU A 89 4.26 -18.53 1.47
C GLU A 89 3.67 -17.78 0.26
N VAL A 90 4.16 -16.57 0.05
CA VAL A 90 3.96 -15.83 -1.18
C VAL A 90 4.95 -16.38 -2.19
N THR A 91 4.47 -17.12 -3.17
CA THR A 91 5.28 -17.67 -4.26
C THR A 91 5.18 -16.79 -5.50
N GLN A 92 6.21 -16.76 -6.32
CA GLN A 92 6.21 -16.00 -7.57
C GLN A 92 5.06 -16.43 -8.51
N GLU A 93 4.66 -17.69 -8.50
CA GLU A 93 3.53 -18.18 -9.28
C GLU A 93 2.21 -17.55 -8.84
N LYS A 94 1.97 -17.45 -7.52
CA LYS A 94 0.77 -16.79 -6.97
C LYS A 94 0.74 -15.29 -7.25
N CYS A 95 1.90 -14.63 -7.31
CA CYS A 95 1.98 -13.22 -7.63
C CYS A 95 1.61 -12.92 -9.07
N GLN A 96 1.94 -13.78 -10.02
CA GLN A 96 1.70 -13.56 -11.44
C GLN A 96 0.21 -13.33 -11.77
N ASP A 97 -0.69 -13.95 -11.03
CA ASP A 97 -2.14 -13.80 -11.24
C ASP A 97 -2.63 -12.36 -10.97
N VAL A 98 -1.92 -11.64 -10.11
CA VAL A 98 -2.30 -10.29 -9.65
C VAL A 98 -1.41 -9.20 -10.25
N GLU A 99 -0.17 -9.56 -10.52
CA GLU A 99 0.91 -8.68 -10.95
C GLU A 99 0.55 -7.89 -12.21
N ALA A 100 -0.05 -8.52 -13.19
CA ALA A 100 -0.41 -7.87 -14.46
C ALA A 100 -1.37 -6.70 -14.27
N HIS A 101 -2.33 -6.80 -13.33
CA HIS A 101 -3.26 -5.72 -13.03
C HIS A 101 -2.56 -4.53 -12.39
N PHE A 102 -1.75 -4.78 -11.37
CA PHE A 102 -1.05 -3.70 -10.66
C PHE A 102 0.09 -3.09 -11.47
N ALA A 103 0.77 -3.89 -12.30
CA ALA A 103 1.73 -3.40 -13.28
C ALA A 103 1.07 -2.45 -14.29
N TRP A 104 -0.13 -2.80 -14.75
CA TRP A 104 -0.91 -1.93 -15.64
C TRP A 104 -1.29 -0.61 -14.95
N LEU A 105 -1.72 -0.63 -13.68
CA LEU A 105 -2.00 0.59 -12.90
C LEU A 105 -0.75 1.47 -12.75
N ALA A 106 0.41 0.87 -12.45
CA ALA A 106 1.67 1.60 -12.35
C ALA A 106 2.04 2.28 -13.68
N ASN A 107 1.86 1.57 -14.80
CA ASN A 107 2.07 2.14 -16.13
C ASN A 107 1.09 3.28 -16.42
N TYR A 108 -0.18 3.13 -16.06
CA TYR A 108 -1.18 4.18 -16.22
C TYR A 108 -0.79 5.47 -15.48
N VAL A 109 -0.28 5.38 -14.26
CA VAL A 109 0.24 6.53 -13.52
C VAL A 109 1.37 7.20 -14.30
N ARG A 110 2.32 6.42 -14.83
CA ARG A 110 3.47 6.94 -15.60
C ARG A 110 3.08 7.53 -16.97
N GLU A 111 1.95 7.12 -17.53
CA GLU A 111 1.37 7.77 -18.72
C GLU A 111 0.87 9.19 -18.41
N ARG A 112 0.44 9.47 -17.18
CA ARG A 112 0.04 10.80 -16.72
C ARG A 112 1.22 11.70 -16.37
N ASP A 113 2.22 11.12 -15.75
CA ASP A 113 3.47 11.79 -15.42
C ASP A 113 4.62 10.78 -15.49
N PHE A 114 5.47 10.91 -16.51
CA PHE A 114 6.60 10.00 -16.72
C PHE A 114 7.59 9.99 -15.54
N GLY A 115 7.66 11.08 -14.77
CA GLY A 115 8.50 11.21 -13.59
C GLY A 115 7.83 10.77 -12.28
N ALA A 116 6.59 10.28 -12.35
CA ALA A 116 5.82 9.92 -11.17
C ALA A 116 6.48 8.81 -10.35
N VAL A 117 6.51 8.99 -9.04
CA VAL A 117 6.81 7.92 -8.08
C VAL A 117 5.56 7.09 -7.87
N VAL A 118 5.66 5.79 -8.10
CA VAL A 118 4.55 4.86 -7.86
C VAL A 118 4.89 3.97 -6.67
N ALA A 119 4.13 4.14 -5.60
CA ALA A 119 4.23 3.32 -4.40
C ALA A 119 3.02 2.38 -4.31
N ILE A 120 3.22 1.21 -3.70
CA ILE A 120 2.16 0.23 -3.45
C ILE A 120 2.22 -0.29 -2.02
N ASN A 121 1.05 -0.46 -1.40
CA ASN A 121 0.88 -1.19 -0.15
C ASN A 121 0.11 -2.49 -0.40
N PRO A 122 0.80 -3.63 -0.39
CA PRO A 122 0.13 -4.92 -0.56
C PRO A 122 -0.62 -5.41 0.70
N GLY A 123 -0.35 -4.83 1.87
CA GLY A 123 -0.88 -5.31 3.16
C GLY A 123 -0.39 -6.70 3.57
N THR A 124 0.44 -7.35 2.76
CA THR A 124 0.97 -8.70 2.95
C THR A 124 2.43 -8.78 2.50
N LYS A 125 3.05 -9.96 2.64
CA LYS A 125 4.32 -10.23 1.96
C LYS A 125 4.17 -10.02 0.46
N THR A 126 5.21 -9.51 -0.18
CA THR A 126 5.19 -9.19 -1.59
C THR A 126 6.19 -10.03 -2.38
N CYS A 127 6.02 -10.12 -3.68
CA CYS A 127 6.97 -10.76 -4.57
C CYS A 127 8.04 -9.79 -5.04
N GLU A 128 9.23 -10.31 -5.26
CA GLU A 128 10.38 -9.53 -5.74
C GLU A 128 10.09 -8.85 -7.08
N SER A 129 9.30 -9.49 -7.96
CA SER A 129 8.91 -8.96 -9.27
C SER A 129 8.12 -7.63 -9.22
N TYR A 130 7.48 -7.30 -8.09
CA TYR A 130 6.83 -6.01 -7.91
C TYR A 130 7.80 -4.82 -8.01
N LEU A 131 9.10 -5.05 -7.76
CA LEU A 131 10.12 -4.03 -7.95
C LEU A 131 10.34 -3.61 -9.40
N ASP A 132 9.88 -4.39 -10.37
CA ASP A 132 9.95 -4.04 -11.78
C ASP A 132 8.93 -2.94 -12.14
N TYR A 133 7.88 -2.79 -11.33
CA TYR A 133 6.77 -1.88 -11.62
C TYR A 133 6.63 -0.74 -10.62
N PHE A 134 7.03 -0.94 -9.35
CA PHE A 134 6.86 0.03 -8.29
C PHE A 134 8.19 0.60 -7.82
N ASP A 135 8.22 1.89 -7.56
CA ASP A 135 9.41 2.57 -7.04
C ASP A 135 9.56 2.31 -5.54
N ILE A 136 8.44 2.23 -4.82
CA ILE A 136 8.39 2.01 -3.37
C ILE A 136 7.33 0.94 -3.06
N ILE A 137 7.71 -0.02 -2.22
CA ILE A 137 6.80 -1.06 -1.73
C ILE A 137 6.69 -0.96 -0.21
N ALA A 138 5.47 -0.81 0.31
CA ALA A 138 5.21 -0.95 1.73
C ALA A 138 5.22 -2.45 2.09
N ASN A 139 6.42 -2.99 2.34
CA ASN A 139 6.62 -4.41 2.61
C ASN A 139 6.42 -4.80 4.08
N PHE A 140 6.03 -3.85 4.91
CA PHE A 140 5.49 -4.07 6.24
C PHE A 140 4.42 -3.03 6.55
N GLU A 141 3.28 -3.50 6.99
CA GLU A 141 2.25 -2.72 7.65
C GLU A 141 1.70 -3.53 8.83
N GLY A 142 1.66 -2.93 10.02
CA GLY A 142 1.14 -3.64 11.18
C GLY A 142 1.46 -3.00 12.53
N PHE A 143 1.04 -3.70 13.58
CA PHE A 143 1.20 -3.26 14.97
C PHE A 143 2.66 -3.15 15.41
N ALA A 144 2.97 -2.15 16.22
CA ALA A 144 4.28 -1.97 16.81
C ALA A 144 4.75 -3.20 17.62
N SER A 145 3.84 -3.91 18.28
CA SER A 145 4.15 -5.17 18.98
C SER A 145 4.62 -6.25 18.00
N THR A 146 3.89 -6.47 16.91
CA THR A 146 4.28 -7.42 15.86
C THR A 146 5.62 -7.02 15.23
N TYR A 147 5.78 -5.75 14.95
CA TYR A 147 7.03 -5.22 14.40
C TYR A 147 8.23 -5.47 15.35
N LYS A 148 8.06 -5.37 16.67
CA LYS A 148 9.13 -5.61 17.63
C LYS A 148 9.46 -7.09 17.80
N ASP A 149 8.43 -7.93 17.92
CA ASP A 149 8.53 -9.26 18.51
C ASP A 149 8.42 -10.40 17.48
N ASN A 150 7.72 -10.17 16.35
CA ASN A 150 7.42 -11.21 15.35
C ASN A 150 7.93 -10.85 13.95
N TRP A 151 8.98 -10.07 13.85
CA TRP A 151 9.55 -9.65 12.57
C TRP A 151 9.90 -10.81 11.62
N ALA A 152 10.34 -11.95 12.18
CA ALA A 152 10.74 -13.11 11.38
C ALA A 152 9.60 -13.60 10.44
N ASP A 153 8.35 -13.43 10.86
CA ASP A 153 7.18 -13.83 10.06
C ASP A 153 6.95 -12.94 8.84
N TYR A 154 7.51 -11.73 8.85
CA TYR A 154 7.36 -10.73 7.78
C TYR A 154 8.62 -10.55 6.95
N ALA A 155 9.79 -10.90 7.50
CA ALA A 155 11.07 -10.71 6.84
C ALA A 155 11.13 -11.48 5.51
N GLN A 156 11.59 -10.79 4.47
CA GLN A 156 11.82 -11.36 3.16
C GLN A 156 13.29 -11.15 2.78
N ALA A 157 14.05 -12.25 2.69
CA ALA A 157 15.50 -12.19 2.53
C ALA A 157 15.97 -11.43 1.27
N TRP A 158 15.18 -11.47 0.20
CA TRP A 158 15.51 -10.81 -1.07
C TRP A 158 15.57 -9.28 -0.94
N THR A 159 14.85 -8.68 0.02
CA THR A 159 14.85 -7.21 0.20
C THR A 159 16.24 -6.66 0.47
N ALA A 160 17.13 -7.45 1.08
CA ALA A 160 18.51 -7.05 1.35
C ALA A 160 19.37 -6.86 0.07
N ASN A 161 18.91 -7.35 -1.07
CA ASN A 161 19.60 -7.20 -2.35
C ASN A 161 19.33 -5.85 -3.03
N TYR A 162 18.43 -5.03 -2.49
CA TYR A 162 17.98 -3.78 -3.07
C TYR A 162 18.23 -2.58 -2.16
N PRO A 163 18.31 -1.36 -2.70
CA PRO A 163 18.44 -0.16 -1.89
C PRO A 163 17.27 0.01 -0.93
N ALA A 164 17.55 0.47 0.28
CA ALA A 164 16.53 0.73 1.30
C ALA A 164 15.41 1.67 0.82
N SER A 165 15.74 2.61 -0.07
CA SER A 165 14.77 3.55 -0.66
C SER A 165 13.62 2.88 -1.44
N ARG A 166 13.71 1.58 -1.69
CA ARG A 166 12.65 0.81 -2.34
C ARG A 166 11.59 0.29 -1.36
N PHE A 167 11.83 0.39 -0.05
CA PHE A 167 11.00 -0.23 0.97
C PHE A 167 10.48 0.79 1.98
N TRP A 168 9.20 0.62 2.33
CA TRP A 168 8.50 1.42 3.30
C TRP A 168 7.91 0.53 4.40
N HIS A 169 8.11 0.89 5.67
CA HIS A 169 7.49 0.24 6.80
C HIS A 169 6.47 1.18 7.45
N ILE A 170 5.25 0.70 7.61
CA ILE A 170 4.15 1.40 8.26
C ILE A 170 3.88 0.69 9.58
N VAL A 171 4.12 1.38 10.70
CA VAL A 171 4.02 0.83 12.05
C VAL A 171 3.00 1.60 12.85
N HIS A 172 1.87 1.00 13.17
CA HIS A 172 0.80 1.65 13.90
C HIS A 172 0.66 1.16 15.34
N ASP A 173 -0.17 1.87 16.14
CA ASP A 173 -0.37 1.63 17.57
C ASP A 173 0.94 1.63 18.37
N ALA A 174 1.84 2.53 18.01
CA ALA A 174 3.14 2.68 18.62
C ALA A 174 3.12 3.74 19.71
N ALA A 175 3.52 3.36 20.95
CA ALA A 175 3.71 4.36 21.99
C ALA A 175 4.86 5.32 21.62
N GLY A 176 4.72 6.62 21.89
CA GLY A 176 5.77 7.60 21.60
C GLY A 176 7.14 7.28 22.20
N ALA A 177 7.16 6.55 23.34
CA ALA A 177 8.41 6.07 23.94
C ALA A 177 9.16 5.03 23.08
N ASP A 178 8.46 4.34 22.17
CA ASP A 178 9.03 3.33 21.28
C ASP A 178 9.55 3.93 19.96
N LEU A 179 9.20 5.16 19.64
CA LEU A 179 9.43 5.80 18.34
C LEU A 179 10.89 5.65 17.86
N SER A 180 11.85 6.09 18.66
CA SER A 180 13.28 6.02 18.27
C SER A 180 13.77 4.60 18.02
N ASN A 181 13.28 3.64 18.80
CA ASN A 181 13.62 2.23 18.61
C ASN A 181 13.01 1.67 17.31
N LEU A 182 11.76 2.04 17.00
CA LEU A 182 11.06 1.57 15.79
C LEU A 182 11.70 2.13 14.52
N VAL A 183 12.05 3.42 14.50
CA VAL A 183 12.79 4.05 13.40
C VAL A 183 14.15 3.38 13.19
N THR A 184 14.89 3.13 14.29
CA THR A 184 16.17 2.42 14.22
C THR A 184 16.02 1.01 13.65
N LYS A 185 14.97 0.28 14.09
CA LYS A 185 14.68 -1.05 13.57
C LYS A 185 14.31 -1.01 12.08
N ALA A 186 13.59 0.00 11.61
CA ALA A 186 13.24 0.15 10.21
C ALA A 186 14.51 0.26 9.34
N ALA A 187 15.45 1.12 9.74
CA ALA A 187 16.73 1.23 9.06
C ALA A 187 17.53 -0.08 9.06
N GLN A 188 17.56 -0.81 10.19
CA GLN A 188 18.22 -2.13 10.29
C GLN A 188 17.55 -3.20 9.42
N ARG A 189 16.28 -3.03 9.08
CA ARG A 189 15.45 -3.93 8.28
C ARG A 189 15.35 -3.51 6.82
N ASN A 190 16.27 -2.67 6.39
CA ASN A 190 16.38 -2.17 5.03
C ASN A 190 15.17 -1.35 4.57
N ALA A 191 14.49 -0.62 5.46
CA ALA A 191 13.47 0.35 5.07
C ALA A 191 14.09 1.75 4.97
N GLY A 192 13.96 2.37 3.81
CA GLY A 192 14.34 3.76 3.57
C GLY A 192 13.21 4.76 3.85
N TRP A 193 11.99 4.25 3.98
CA TRP A 193 10.81 5.02 4.35
C TRP A 193 10.18 4.38 5.58
N VAL A 194 9.76 5.20 6.50
CA VAL A 194 9.09 4.73 7.72
C VAL A 194 8.00 5.71 8.13
N ASP A 195 6.86 5.16 8.52
CA ASP A 195 5.78 5.86 9.20
C ASP A 195 5.50 5.12 10.51
N VAL A 196 5.64 5.82 11.63
CA VAL A 196 5.36 5.29 12.96
C VAL A 196 4.27 6.13 13.57
N THR A 197 3.13 5.53 13.85
CA THR A 197 1.97 6.26 14.37
C THR A 197 1.44 5.64 15.68
N ASP A 198 1.01 6.51 16.62
CA ASP A 198 0.30 6.13 17.84
C ASP A 198 -1.23 6.10 17.64
N THR A 199 -1.66 6.44 16.44
CA THR A 199 -3.06 6.43 16.05
C THR A 199 -3.33 5.36 15.02
N HIS A 200 -4.60 5.04 14.83
CA HIS A 200 -5.05 4.23 13.71
C HIS A 200 -5.23 5.14 12.48
N TYR A 201 -5.31 4.55 11.30
CA TYR A 201 -5.43 5.26 10.02
C TYR A 201 -6.39 6.45 10.05
N GLY A 202 -5.98 7.58 9.52
CA GLY A 202 -6.83 8.77 9.36
C GLY A 202 -6.50 9.95 10.27
N LEU A 203 -5.58 9.78 11.22
CA LEU A 203 -5.06 10.88 12.03
C LEU A 203 -3.52 10.90 11.96
N LEU A 204 -2.96 12.09 11.93
CA LEU A 204 -1.50 12.24 12.05
C LEU A 204 -1.05 11.81 13.45
N PRO A 205 0.13 11.22 13.59
CA PRO A 205 0.68 10.83 14.88
C PRO A 205 0.84 12.04 15.81
N THR A 206 0.58 11.84 17.10
CA THR A 206 0.69 12.92 18.08
C THR A 206 2.13 13.43 18.22
N TYR A 207 3.11 12.64 17.81
CA TYR A 207 4.54 12.95 17.87
C TYR A 207 5.19 13.19 16.49
N LEU A 208 4.40 13.51 15.46
CA LEU A 208 4.91 13.75 14.10
C LEU A 208 6.16 14.64 14.01
N PRO A 209 6.27 15.76 14.77
CA PRO A 209 7.50 16.56 14.74
C PRO A 209 8.74 15.82 15.26
N ALA A 210 8.57 14.92 16.24
CA ALA A 210 9.66 14.11 16.78
C ALA A 210 10.08 13.01 15.79
N GLU A 211 9.13 12.37 15.12
CA GLU A 211 9.39 11.39 14.07
C GLU A 211 10.17 12.04 12.92
N ALA A 212 9.71 13.17 12.43
CA ALA A 212 10.38 13.91 11.36
C ALA A 212 11.84 14.30 11.69
N ALA A 213 12.17 14.47 12.97
CA ALA A 213 13.52 14.76 13.41
C ALA A 213 14.45 13.53 13.45
N LEU A 214 13.91 12.32 13.43
CA LEU A 214 14.67 11.06 13.48
C LEU A 214 15.02 10.50 12.10
N VAL A 215 14.33 10.93 11.05
CA VAL A 215 14.47 10.40 9.67
C VAL A 215 15.32 11.29 8.77
N HIS A 216 16.14 12.17 9.34
CA HIS A 216 17.06 13.08 8.61
C HIS A 216 18.51 12.63 8.68
#